data_3c2aa4636fe6777446542ff4d7100239
#
_entry.id   3c2aa4636fe6777446542ff4d7100239
#
_cell.length_a   1.000
_cell.length_b   1.000
_cell.length_c   1.000
_cell.angle_alpha   90.00
_cell.angle_beta   90.00
_cell.angle_gamma   90.00
#
_symmetry.space_group_name_H-M   'P 1'
#
loop_
_entity.id
_entity.type
_entity.pdbx_description
1 polymer ?
#
loop_
_entity_poly.entity_id
_entity_poly.type
_entity_poly.pdbx_seq_one_letter_code
_entity_poly.pdbx_strand_id
1 'polypeptide(L)'
;NNSNAVILSPRERSYCEAILEKIEHANSAGAADKDITILVRTNREGAAVASFLSEHQRNVISPDSLLLKNVASVQFLVTLLRLLYHPESEELKLQLLFDYLRFKSTKDSHLFLSKYVEEPVNTFLADFQFSIELFNQYSLYEGVALAVNCFDLARPSDAYLTHFMDIVFDFKNARKGGLADFLEFWDDQQEKL
;
A
#
# COMPACT_ATOMS: atom_id res chain seq x y z
N ASN A 1 4.45 -16.94 7.85
CA ASN A 1 4.70 -15.96 8.91
C ASN A 1 5.93 -15.11 8.57
N ASN A 2 5.81 -14.24 7.58
CA ASN A 2 6.73 -13.10 7.44
C ASN A 2 5.89 -11.85 7.34
N SER A 3 5.31 -11.46 8.47
CA SER A 3 4.95 -10.08 8.69
C SER A 3 6.25 -9.29 8.62
N ASN A 4 6.40 -8.37 7.68
CA ASN A 4 7.33 -7.26 7.78
C ASN A 4 6.84 -6.31 8.90
N ALA A 5 6.58 -6.85 10.07
CA ALA A 5 6.41 -6.04 11.27
C ALA A 5 7.77 -5.39 11.53
N VAL A 6 7.82 -4.09 11.56
CA VAL A 6 9.01 -3.36 12.02
C VAL A 6 9.34 -3.92 13.40
N ILE A 7 10.43 -4.69 13.50
CA ILE A 7 10.85 -5.27 14.79
C ILE A 7 11.37 -4.10 15.61
N LEU A 8 10.51 -3.61 16.49
CA LEU A 8 10.87 -2.54 17.43
C LEU A 8 11.81 -3.10 18.49
N SER A 9 12.91 -2.41 18.74
CA SER A 9 13.73 -2.66 19.94
C SER A 9 12.90 -2.39 21.20
N PRO A 10 13.28 -2.95 22.37
CA PRO A 10 12.56 -2.69 23.62
C PRO A 10 12.42 -1.20 23.94
N ARG A 11 13.43 -0.39 23.59
CA ARG A 11 13.42 1.06 23.79
C ARG A 11 12.45 1.77 22.83
N GLU A 12 12.41 1.36 21.56
CA GLU A 12 11.48 1.92 20.58
C GLU A 12 10.04 1.56 20.94
N ARG A 13 9.78 0.34 21.41
CA ARG A 13 8.46 -0.08 21.87
C ARG A 13 7.98 0.74 23.07
N SER A 14 8.81 0.92 24.10
CA SER A 14 8.47 1.75 25.26
C SER A 14 8.17 3.20 24.88
N TYR A 15 8.88 3.73 23.87
CA TYR A 15 8.62 5.06 23.35
C TYR A 15 7.27 5.13 22.62
N CYS A 16 6.93 4.15 21.80
CA CYS A 16 5.64 4.07 21.11
C CYS A 16 4.47 3.90 22.09
N GLU A 17 4.64 3.10 23.16
CA GLU A 17 3.64 2.94 24.22
C GLU A 17 3.38 4.27 24.95
N ALA A 18 4.42 5.03 25.25
CA ALA A 18 4.29 6.35 25.86
C ALA A 18 3.56 7.36 24.94
N ILE A 19 3.79 7.28 23.63
CA ILE A 19 3.05 8.08 22.65
C ILE A 19 1.57 7.72 22.67
N LEU A 20 1.22 6.43 22.64
CA LEU A 20 -0.16 5.97 22.68
C LEU A 20 -0.89 6.46 23.93
N GLU A 21 -0.24 6.36 25.10
CA GLU A 21 -0.78 6.89 26.36
C GLU A 21 -1.07 8.40 26.29
N LYS A 22 -0.18 9.18 25.66
CA LYS A 22 -0.38 10.62 25.47
C LYS A 22 -1.53 10.93 24.53
N ILE A 23 -1.71 10.14 23.45
CA ILE A 23 -2.86 10.28 22.54
C ILE A 23 -4.15 10.00 23.31
N GLU A 24 -4.21 8.92 24.09
CA GLU A 24 -5.39 8.56 24.89
C GLU A 24 -5.73 9.64 25.93
N HIS A 25 -4.71 10.21 26.56
CA HIS A 25 -4.90 11.31 27.48
C HIS A 25 -5.46 12.57 26.78
N ALA A 26 -4.92 12.92 25.61
CA ALA A 26 -5.41 14.06 24.81
C ALA A 26 -6.87 13.83 24.35
N ASN A 27 -7.21 12.62 23.92
CA ASN A 27 -8.56 12.26 23.52
C ASN A 27 -9.54 12.35 24.70
N SER A 28 -9.11 11.91 25.92
CA SER A 28 -9.89 12.03 27.13
C SER A 28 -10.13 13.50 27.54
N ALA A 29 -9.23 14.40 27.14
CA ALA A 29 -9.37 15.84 27.33
C ALA A 29 -10.18 16.53 26.23
N GLY A 30 -10.69 15.77 25.23
CA GLY A 30 -11.58 16.27 24.17
C GLY A 30 -10.92 16.55 22.83
N ALA A 31 -9.63 16.26 22.65
CA ALA A 31 -8.99 16.35 21.35
C ALA A 31 -9.43 15.21 20.45
N ALA A 32 -9.66 15.46 19.16
CA ALA A 32 -9.89 14.42 18.17
C ALA A 32 -8.54 13.95 17.57
N ASP A 33 -8.45 12.69 17.11
CA ASP A 33 -7.22 12.13 16.51
C ASP A 33 -6.65 13.03 15.40
N LYS A 34 -7.51 13.64 14.60
CA LYS A 34 -7.15 14.61 13.53
C LYS A 34 -6.46 15.87 14.02
N ASP A 35 -6.60 16.21 15.30
CA ASP A 35 -6.03 17.43 15.91
C ASP A 35 -4.69 17.13 16.59
N ILE A 36 -4.22 15.86 16.59
CA ILE A 36 -2.99 15.43 17.21
C ILE A 36 -1.90 15.27 16.15
N THR A 37 -0.77 15.96 16.37
CA THR A 37 0.42 15.83 15.51
C THR A 37 1.59 15.28 16.29
N ILE A 38 2.24 14.24 15.76
CA ILE A 38 3.44 13.63 16.36
C ILE A 38 4.65 14.07 15.54
N LEU A 39 5.61 14.73 16.17
CA LEU A 39 6.86 15.13 15.53
C LEU A 39 7.97 14.15 15.90
N VAL A 40 8.67 13.65 14.89
CA VAL A 40 9.81 12.74 15.01
C VAL A 40 11.06 13.36 14.35
N ARG A 41 12.24 12.85 14.70
CA ARG A 41 13.50 13.38 14.14
C ARG A 41 13.89 12.73 12.83
N THR A 42 13.50 11.45 12.65
CA THR A 42 13.91 10.65 11.50
C THR A 42 12.71 9.92 10.94
N ASN A 43 12.74 9.63 9.63
CA ASN A 43 11.73 8.85 8.95
C ASN A 43 11.59 7.44 9.56
N ARG A 44 12.69 6.85 10.02
CA ARG A 44 12.67 5.54 10.70
C ARG A 44 11.86 5.59 12.00
N GLU A 45 12.00 6.63 12.80
CA GLU A 45 11.18 6.81 14.02
C GLU A 45 9.70 7.02 13.63
N GLY A 46 9.42 7.80 12.59
CA GLY A 46 8.07 8.01 12.05
C GLY A 46 7.41 6.71 11.61
N ALA A 47 8.13 5.90 10.83
CA ALA A 47 7.65 4.59 10.38
C ALA A 47 7.37 3.64 11.55
N ALA A 48 8.26 3.61 12.56
CA ALA A 48 8.10 2.80 13.76
C ALA A 48 6.85 3.18 14.56
N VAL A 49 6.65 4.48 14.79
CA VAL A 49 5.47 5.01 15.51
C VAL A 49 4.18 4.73 14.74
N ALA A 50 4.19 4.97 13.42
CA ALA A 50 3.00 4.77 12.59
C ALA A 50 2.62 3.29 12.49
N SER A 51 3.60 2.37 12.34
CA SER A 51 3.35 0.92 12.37
C SER A 51 2.73 0.49 13.70
N PHE A 52 3.31 0.93 14.81
CA PHE A 52 2.81 0.63 16.16
C PHE A 52 1.38 1.14 16.38
N LEU A 53 1.10 2.39 16.00
CA LEU A 53 -0.24 2.97 16.14
C LEU A 53 -1.27 2.28 15.26
N SER A 54 -0.89 1.87 14.04
CA SER A 54 -1.75 1.11 13.13
C SER A 54 -2.10 -0.27 13.70
N GLU A 55 -1.16 -0.96 14.36
CA GLU A 55 -1.41 -2.22 15.08
C GLU A 55 -2.44 -2.04 16.21
N HIS A 56 -2.49 -0.84 16.81
CA HIS A 56 -3.46 -0.45 17.84
C HIS A 56 -4.72 0.21 17.26
N GLN A 57 -5.02 -0.04 15.98
CA GLN A 57 -6.22 0.44 15.28
C GLN A 57 -6.37 1.97 15.24
N ARG A 58 -5.26 2.70 15.34
CA ARG A 58 -5.23 4.16 15.18
C ARG A 58 -4.90 4.53 13.74
N ASN A 59 -5.73 5.38 13.14
CA ASN A 59 -5.44 5.92 11.80
C ASN A 59 -4.34 6.97 11.90
N VAL A 60 -3.21 6.70 11.25
CA VAL A 60 -2.08 7.63 11.17
C VAL A 60 -1.94 8.12 9.74
N ILE A 61 -1.85 9.43 9.56
CA ILE A 61 -1.50 10.04 8.28
C ILE A 61 -0.03 10.44 8.39
N SER A 62 0.81 9.84 7.58
CA SER A 62 2.21 10.22 7.46
C SER A 62 2.53 10.56 6.01
N PRO A 63 3.26 11.65 5.74
CA PRO A 63 3.72 11.98 4.41
C PRO A 63 4.81 11.03 3.89
N ASP A 64 5.26 10.07 4.69
CA ASP A 64 6.36 9.18 4.34
C ASP A 64 5.94 8.08 3.36
N SER A 65 6.60 8.02 2.22
CA SER A 65 6.49 6.94 1.23
C SER A 65 6.87 5.56 1.79
N LEU A 66 7.66 5.50 2.87
CA LEU A 66 7.95 4.26 3.61
C LEU A 66 6.70 3.59 4.19
N LEU A 67 5.71 4.37 4.57
CA LEU A 67 4.43 3.83 5.01
C LEU A 67 3.58 3.38 3.84
N LEU A 68 3.63 4.10 2.73
CA LEU A 68 2.89 3.73 1.51
C LEU A 68 3.28 2.35 1.02
N LYS A 69 4.57 2.02 0.99
CA LYS A 69 5.04 0.72 0.52
C LYS A 69 4.58 -0.45 1.41
N ASN A 70 4.17 -0.20 2.65
CA ASN A 70 3.69 -1.22 3.59
C ASN A 70 2.15 -1.35 3.58
N VAL A 71 1.45 -0.44 2.92
CA VAL A 71 -0.01 -0.49 2.81
C VAL A 71 -0.43 -1.56 1.82
N ALA A 72 -1.29 -2.48 2.24
CA ALA A 72 -1.66 -3.65 1.43
C ALA A 72 -2.29 -3.28 0.08
N SER A 73 -3.12 -2.22 0.01
CA SER A 73 -3.70 -1.74 -1.25
C SER A 73 -2.64 -1.18 -2.21
N VAL A 74 -1.64 -0.45 -1.68
CA VAL A 74 -0.53 0.10 -2.47
C VAL A 74 0.41 -1.01 -2.92
N GLN A 75 0.75 -1.97 -2.04
CA GLN A 75 1.56 -3.13 -2.42
C GLN A 75 0.91 -3.91 -3.57
N PHE A 76 -0.39 -4.19 -3.46
CA PHE A 76 -1.14 -4.84 -4.52
C PHE A 76 -1.05 -4.06 -5.84
N LEU A 77 -1.29 -2.74 -5.82
CA LEU A 77 -1.20 -1.90 -7.02
C LEU A 77 0.20 -1.90 -7.62
N VAL A 78 1.24 -1.75 -6.82
CA VAL A 78 2.64 -1.76 -7.32
C VAL A 78 2.99 -3.12 -7.90
N THR A 79 2.60 -4.23 -7.25
CA THR A 79 2.81 -5.58 -7.78
C THR A 79 2.02 -5.81 -9.07
N LEU A 80 0.78 -5.31 -9.16
CA LEU A 80 0.00 -5.34 -10.40
C LEU A 80 0.71 -4.57 -11.52
N LEU A 81 1.19 -3.36 -11.26
CA LEU A 81 1.92 -2.57 -12.25
C LEU A 81 3.20 -3.26 -12.72
N ARG A 82 3.95 -3.91 -11.82
CA ARG A 82 5.11 -4.72 -12.18
C ARG A 82 4.74 -5.92 -13.05
N LEU A 83 3.64 -6.59 -12.73
CA LEU A 83 3.14 -7.71 -13.52
C LEU A 83 2.66 -7.25 -14.91
N LEU A 84 2.00 -6.09 -15.02
CA LEU A 84 1.63 -5.51 -16.32
C LEU A 84 2.85 -5.18 -17.19
N TYR A 85 3.98 -4.87 -16.57
CA TYR A 85 5.25 -4.64 -17.27
C TYR A 85 5.98 -5.96 -17.60
N HIS A 86 5.84 -7.00 -16.75
CA HIS A 86 6.43 -8.33 -16.92
C HIS A 86 5.36 -9.43 -16.83
N PRO A 87 4.45 -9.54 -17.80
CA PRO A 87 3.25 -10.39 -17.71
C PRO A 87 3.54 -11.90 -17.62
N GLU A 88 4.74 -12.33 -18.02
CA GLU A 88 5.19 -13.73 -17.99
C GLU A 88 5.83 -14.14 -16.64
N SER A 89 5.90 -13.23 -15.67
CA SER A 89 6.55 -13.52 -14.39
C SER A 89 5.61 -14.27 -13.44
N GLU A 90 5.85 -15.56 -13.28
CA GLU A 90 5.12 -16.38 -12.30
C GLU A 90 5.34 -15.93 -10.85
N GLU A 91 6.53 -15.38 -10.55
CA GLU A 91 6.83 -14.84 -9.23
C GLU A 91 5.94 -13.62 -8.92
N LEU A 92 5.82 -12.68 -9.86
CA LEU A 92 4.95 -11.50 -9.69
C LEU A 92 3.48 -11.89 -9.64
N LYS A 93 3.05 -12.90 -10.39
CA LYS A 93 1.70 -13.45 -10.32
C LYS A 93 1.40 -13.98 -8.91
N LEU A 94 2.28 -14.83 -8.37
CA LEU A 94 2.11 -15.34 -7.02
C LEU A 94 2.09 -14.23 -5.97
N GLN A 95 3.02 -13.27 -6.09
CA GLN A 95 3.06 -12.11 -5.20
C GLN A 95 1.74 -11.31 -5.26
N LEU A 96 1.20 -11.07 -6.46
CA LEU A 96 -0.07 -10.37 -6.66
C LEU A 96 -1.23 -11.09 -5.95
N LEU A 97 -1.32 -12.42 -6.07
CA LEU A 97 -2.35 -13.20 -5.39
C LEU A 97 -2.24 -13.10 -3.86
N PHE A 98 -1.01 -13.14 -3.32
CA PHE A 98 -0.78 -12.97 -1.88
C PHE A 98 -1.10 -11.55 -1.40
N ASP A 99 -0.73 -10.53 -2.15
CA ASP A 99 -1.02 -9.13 -1.83
C ASP A 99 -2.54 -8.88 -1.82
N TYR A 100 -3.27 -9.48 -2.78
CA TYR A 100 -4.72 -9.42 -2.80
C TYR A 100 -5.36 -10.08 -1.58
N LEU A 101 -4.92 -11.29 -1.21
CA LEU A 101 -5.40 -11.98 0.00
C LEU A 101 -5.13 -11.18 1.27
N ARG A 102 -3.95 -10.59 1.36
CA ARG A 102 -3.56 -9.72 2.48
C ARG A 102 -4.47 -8.50 2.58
N PHE A 103 -4.77 -7.87 1.45
CA PHE A 103 -5.66 -6.71 1.38
C PHE A 103 -7.10 -7.06 1.78
N LYS A 104 -7.67 -8.14 1.22
CA LYS A 104 -9.06 -8.56 1.48
C LYS A 104 -9.24 -9.29 2.80
N SER A 105 -8.17 -9.70 3.48
CA SER A 105 -8.23 -10.48 4.76
C SER A 105 -9.16 -11.69 4.68
N THR A 106 -9.11 -12.42 3.57
CA THR A 106 -10.04 -13.52 3.25
C THR A 106 -9.76 -14.75 4.13
N LYS A 107 -10.80 -15.33 4.73
CA LYS A 107 -10.69 -16.55 5.56
C LYS A 107 -10.37 -17.80 4.75
N ASP A 108 -10.80 -17.85 3.48
CA ASP A 108 -10.66 -19.00 2.58
C ASP A 108 -9.48 -18.86 1.61
N SER A 109 -8.32 -18.45 2.14
CA SER A 109 -7.10 -18.20 1.35
C SER A 109 -6.68 -19.43 0.52
N HIS A 110 -6.87 -20.65 1.05
CA HIS A 110 -6.51 -21.87 0.36
C HIS A 110 -7.39 -22.10 -0.90
N LEU A 111 -8.69 -21.89 -0.79
CA LEU A 111 -9.61 -22.05 -1.91
C LEU A 111 -9.32 -21.01 -3.02
N PHE A 112 -9.03 -19.79 -2.61
CA PHE A 112 -8.64 -18.73 -3.54
C PHE A 112 -7.34 -19.09 -4.28
N LEU A 113 -6.28 -19.50 -3.58
CA LEU A 113 -5.01 -19.86 -4.20
C LEU A 113 -5.16 -21.08 -5.11
N SER A 114 -5.91 -22.12 -4.71
CA SER A 114 -6.12 -23.31 -5.54
C SER A 114 -6.85 -22.98 -6.86
N LYS A 115 -7.63 -21.91 -6.90
CA LYS A 115 -8.31 -21.45 -8.12
C LYS A 115 -7.36 -20.78 -9.12
N TYR A 116 -6.36 -20.00 -8.64
CA TYR A 116 -5.62 -19.10 -9.54
C TYR A 116 -4.13 -19.44 -9.68
N VAL A 117 -3.55 -20.26 -8.81
CA VAL A 117 -2.09 -20.52 -8.84
C VAL A 117 -1.66 -21.23 -10.13
N GLU A 118 -2.44 -22.21 -10.59
CA GLU A 118 -2.12 -22.98 -11.81
C GLU A 118 -2.67 -22.33 -13.09
N GLU A 119 -3.61 -21.38 -12.96
CA GLU A 119 -4.24 -20.70 -14.09
C GLU A 119 -3.40 -19.53 -14.58
N PRO A 120 -3.52 -19.15 -15.86
CA PRO A 120 -2.92 -17.91 -16.37
C PRO A 120 -3.42 -16.69 -15.57
N VAL A 121 -2.55 -15.70 -15.38
CA VAL A 121 -2.92 -14.48 -14.62
C VAL A 121 -4.14 -13.76 -15.19
N ASN A 122 -4.35 -13.87 -16.50
CA ASN A 122 -5.52 -13.28 -17.16
C ASN A 122 -6.85 -13.84 -16.63
N THR A 123 -6.88 -15.09 -16.13
CA THR A 123 -8.06 -15.66 -15.47
C THR A 123 -8.40 -14.89 -14.19
N PHE A 124 -7.39 -14.59 -13.38
CA PHE A 124 -7.57 -13.77 -12.17
C PHE A 124 -8.01 -12.34 -12.52
N LEU A 125 -7.35 -11.70 -13.48
CA LEU A 125 -7.67 -10.33 -13.89
C LEU A 125 -9.09 -10.22 -14.45
N ALA A 126 -9.52 -11.19 -15.28
CA ALA A 126 -10.83 -11.20 -15.91
C ALA A 126 -11.99 -11.31 -14.90
N ASP A 127 -11.82 -12.05 -13.80
CA ASP A 127 -12.81 -12.15 -12.73
C ASP A 127 -13.10 -10.79 -12.07
N PHE A 128 -12.17 -9.83 -12.18
CA PHE A 128 -12.33 -8.45 -11.75
C PHE A 128 -12.63 -7.46 -12.89
N GLN A 129 -12.98 -7.96 -14.07
CA GLN A 129 -13.25 -7.14 -15.27
C GLN A 129 -12.07 -6.23 -15.66
N PHE A 130 -10.86 -6.71 -15.38
CA PHE A 130 -9.61 -6.03 -15.69
C PHE A 130 -8.81 -6.85 -16.72
N SER A 131 -8.12 -6.19 -17.64
CA SER A 131 -7.17 -6.84 -18.55
C SER A 131 -5.99 -5.95 -18.87
N ILE A 132 -4.89 -6.56 -19.32
CA ILE A 132 -3.68 -5.85 -19.74
C ILE A 132 -3.99 -4.95 -20.93
N GLU A 133 -4.78 -5.42 -21.89
CA GLU A 133 -5.17 -4.67 -23.08
C GLU A 133 -6.00 -3.44 -22.71
N LEU A 134 -6.91 -3.59 -21.73
CA LEU A 134 -7.73 -2.50 -21.24
C LEU A 134 -6.86 -1.44 -20.54
N PHE A 135 -5.94 -1.86 -19.68
CA PHE A 135 -5.00 -0.96 -19.02
C PHE A 135 -4.17 -0.14 -20.01
N ASN A 136 -3.67 -0.78 -21.08
CA ASN A 136 -2.84 -0.15 -22.11
C ASN A 136 -3.57 0.91 -22.96
N GLN A 137 -4.90 0.97 -22.89
CA GLN A 137 -5.70 2.01 -23.57
C GLN A 137 -5.74 3.33 -22.79
N TYR A 138 -5.36 3.32 -21.53
CA TYR A 138 -5.42 4.45 -20.64
C TYR A 138 -4.03 5.05 -20.34
N SER A 139 -4.01 6.29 -19.91
CA SER A 139 -2.79 6.84 -19.30
C SER A 139 -2.51 6.12 -17.99
N LEU A 140 -1.25 6.18 -17.51
CA LEU A 140 -0.85 5.54 -16.26
C LEU A 140 -1.82 5.85 -15.10
N TYR A 141 -2.17 7.12 -14.90
CA TYR A 141 -3.08 7.53 -13.83
C TYR A 141 -4.49 6.93 -13.99
N GLU A 142 -5.03 6.99 -15.20
CA GLU A 142 -6.36 6.42 -15.49
C GLU A 142 -6.36 4.89 -15.37
N GLY A 143 -5.28 4.23 -15.82
CA GLY A 143 -5.11 2.79 -15.67
C GLY A 143 -5.02 2.35 -14.20
N VAL A 144 -4.30 3.12 -13.36
CA VAL A 144 -4.26 2.87 -11.92
C VAL A 144 -5.63 3.11 -11.29
N ALA A 145 -6.33 4.19 -11.67
CA ALA A 145 -7.69 4.46 -11.19
C ALA A 145 -8.67 3.36 -11.60
N LEU A 146 -8.54 2.82 -12.82
CA LEU A 146 -9.30 1.66 -13.27
C LEU A 146 -9.04 0.45 -12.37
N ALA A 147 -7.77 0.14 -12.08
CA ALA A 147 -7.41 -0.96 -11.18
C ALA A 147 -8.00 -0.77 -9.77
N VAL A 148 -7.91 0.44 -9.21
CA VAL A 148 -8.52 0.77 -7.91
C VAL A 148 -10.01 0.41 -7.90
N ASN A 149 -10.74 0.74 -8.96
CA ASN A 149 -12.17 0.46 -9.07
C ASN A 149 -12.46 -1.04 -9.31
N CYS A 150 -11.75 -1.68 -10.24
CA CYS A 150 -11.97 -3.08 -10.59
C CYS A 150 -11.71 -4.02 -9.40
N PHE A 151 -10.68 -3.77 -8.63
CA PHE A 151 -10.32 -4.59 -7.45
C PHE A 151 -10.95 -4.11 -6.15
N ASP A 152 -11.82 -3.08 -6.20
CA ASP A 152 -12.49 -2.50 -5.03
C ASP A 152 -11.48 -2.19 -3.90
N LEU A 153 -10.45 -1.40 -4.25
CA LEU A 153 -9.39 -1.06 -3.31
C LEU A 153 -9.72 0.19 -2.49
N ALA A 154 -10.63 1.03 -2.97
CA ALA A 154 -11.00 2.26 -2.28
C ALA A 154 -11.78 1.95 -0.99
N ARG A 155 -11.24 2.41 0.15
CA ARG A 155 -11.95 2.41 1.43
C ARG A 155 -12.33 3.84 1.80
N PRO A 156 -13.43 4.05 2.54
CA PRO A 156 -13.75 5.37 3.05
C PRO A 156 -12.55 5.94 3.83
N SER A 157 -12.09 7.13 3.45
CA SER A 157 -10.97 7.85 4.10
C SER A 157 -9.61 7.16 4.00
N ASP A 158 -9.35 6.38 2.93
CA ASP A 158 -8.03 5.79 2.68
C ASP A 158 -7.04 6.88 2.19
N ALA A 159 -6.43 7.57 3.16
CA ALA A 159 -5.47 8.65 2.90
C ALA A 159 -4.22 8.12 2.18
N TYR A 160 -3.83 6.87 2.40
CA TYR A 160 -2.66 6.28 1.77
C TYR A 160 -2.88 5.99 0.30
N LEU A 161 -4.05 5.43 -0.04
CA LEU A 161 -4.41 5.23 -1.44
C LEU A 161 -4.53 6.56 -2.18
N THR A 162 -5.15 7.57 -1.55
CA THR A 162 -5.21 8.92 -2.10
C THR A 162 -3.82 9.49 -2.35
N HIS A 163 -2.93 9.39 -1.38
CA HIS A 163 -1.55 9.87 -1.52
C HIS A 163 -0.77 9.11 -2.61
N PHE A 164 -0.96 7.79 -2.73
CA PHE A 164 -0.40 7.02 -3.84
C PHE A 164 -0.90 7.53 -5.20
N MET A 165 -2.20 7.80 -5.31
CA MET A 165 -2.79 8.37 -6.53
C MET A 165 -2.23 9.76 -6.86
N ASP A 166 -1.98 10.60 -5.84
CA ASP A 166 -1.33 11.90 -6.03
C ASP A 166 0.09 11.75 -6.58
N ILE A 167 0.88 10.79 -6.05
CA ILE A 167 2.22 10.49 -6.57
C ILE A 167 2.18 10.05 -8.04
N VAL A 168 1.24 9.18 -8.41
CA VAL A 168 1.06 8.75 -9.80
C VAL A 168 0.67 9.92 -10.69
N PHE A 169 -0.19 10.80 -10.22
CA PHE A 169 -0.65 12.00 -10.93
C PHE A 169 0.49 13.00 -11.13
N ASP A 170 1.27 13.28 -10.08
CA ASP A 170 2.40 14.21 -10.13
C ASP A 170 3.51 13.67 -11.03
N PHE A 171 3.78 12.35 -10.99
CA PHE A 171 4.72 11.72 -11.91
C PHE A 171 4.31 11.94 -13.37
N LYS A 172 3.03 11.70 -13.71
CA LYS A 172 2.50 11.93 -15.05
C LYS A 172 2.70 13.37 -15.52
N ASN A 173 2.48 14.35 -14.64
CA ASN A 173 2.56 15.78 -14.98
C ASN A 173 4.00 16.30 -15.06
N ALA A 174 4.88 15.82 -14.18
CA ALA A 174 6.28 16.26 -14.10
C ALA A 174 7.20 15.54 -15.09
N ARG A 175 6.91 14.28 -15.39
CA ARG A 175 7.74 13.41 -16.23
C ARG A 175 6.89 12.83 -17.36
N LYS A 176 7.35 12.96 -18.60
CA LYS A 176 6.72 12.31 -19.77
C LYS A 176 7.18 10.85 -19.87
N GLY A 177 6.96 10.07 -18.81
CA GLY A 177 7.38 8.68 -18.72
C GLY A 177 6.21 7.71 -18.79
N GLY A 178 6.49 6.46 -19.17
CA GLY A 178 5.55 5.35 -19.18
C GLY A 178 5.53 4.56 -17.86
N LEU A 179 4.96 3.36 -17.92
CA LEU A 179 4.89 2.45 -16.76
C LEU A 179 6.27 2.06 -16.22
N ALA A 180 7.24 1.78 -17.12
CA ALA A 180 8.61 1.44 -16.73
C ALA A 180 9.29 2.56 -15.94
N ASP A 181 9.19 3.81 -16.45
CA ASP A 181 9.79 4.98 -15.81
C ASP A 181 9.15 5.26 -14.44
N PHE A 182 7.85 4.97 -14.29
CA PHE A 182 7.17 5.10 -13.00
C PHE A 182 7.66 4.06 -12.00
N LEU A 183 7.84 2.81 -12.42
CA LEU A 183 8.33 1.75 -11.53
C LEU A 183 9.77 2.04 -11.06
N GLU A 184 10.64 2.52 -11.94
CA GLU A 184 11.99 2.96 -11.58
C GLU A 184 11.95 4.15 -10.60
N PHE A 185 11.10 5.14 -10.87
CA PHE A 185 10.88 6.27 -9.97
C PHE A 185 10.38 5.80 -8.59
N TRP A 186 9.42 4.87 -8.56
CA TRP A 186 8.88 4.33 -7.32
C TRP A 186 9.95 3.61 -6.50
N ASP A 187 10.77 2.77 -7.14
CA ASP A 187 11.85 2.03 -6.49
C ASP A 187 12.93 2.97 -5.95
N ASP A 188 13.29 4.01 -6.70
CA ASP A 188 14.21 5.06 -6.28
C ASP A 188 13.71 5.85 -5.05
N GLN A 189 12.41 6.09 -4.95
CA GLN A 189 11.82 6.78 -3.78
C GLN A 189 11.87 5.90 -2.53
N GLN A 190 11.74 4.58 -2.68
CA GLN A 190 11.84 3.64 -1.56
C GLN A 190 13.25 3.55 -0.96
N GLU A 191 14.30 3.78 -1.77
CA GLU A 191 15.69 3.72 -1.31
C GLU A 191 16.17 5.02 -0.65
N LYS A 192 15.54 6.15 -0.95
CA LYS A 192 15.96 7.49 -0.45
C LYS A 192 15.30 7.88 0.87
N LEU A 193 14.41 7.06 1.40
CA LEU A 193 13.61 7.25 2.61
C LEU A 193 13.97 6.26 3.70
#